data_1618b972439aa67e9d9438530ba877d0
#
_entry.id   1618b972439aa67e9d9438530ba877d0
#
_cell.length_a   1.000
_cell.length_b   1.000
_cell.length_c   1.000
_cell.angle_alpha   90.00
_cell.angle_beta   90.00
_cell.angle_gamma   90.00
#
_symmetry.space_group_name_H-M   'P 1'
#
loop_
_entity.id
_entity.type
_entity.pdbx_description
1 polymer ?
#
loop_
_entity_poly.entity_id
_entity_poly.type
_entity_poly.pdbx_seq_one_letter_code
_entity_poly.pdbx_strand_id
1 'polypeptide(L)'
;MTKGLHVPSEIGQLKKVCLHRPGEELLNLPPFELERLLFDDVPFLEVAQEEHDTFAQILRDQGVEVLYLEKLVAEVFDLNPDARQEFLDQYIAEAGIKGQEMPRVVREKLDSIKDNLEFVQKTMAGLTKAEIEMPLVSSTTLDSLVNTESESDLIIDPMPNLYFTRDPFAVVGNGVCLNRMYSVTRNRETLYGKYIFKYHPDYKDVSLYFRRDAAYHTEGGDVLNINEHTLAVGISQRTQAAAID
;
A
#
# COMPACT_ATOMS: atom_id res chain seq x y z
N MET A 1 26.46 3.16 2.51
CA MET A 1 25.02 3.41 2.76
C MET A 1 24.76 3.14 4.23
N THR A 2 24.20 4.08 4.95
CA THR A 2 23.79 3.87 6.35
C THR A 2 22.60 2.93 6.34
N LYS A 3 22.77 1.73 6.93
CA LYS A 3 21.65 0.81 7.16
C LYS A 3 20.70 1.41 8.21
N GLY A 4 19.40 1.22 8.04
CA GLY A 4 18.38 1.65 8.97
C GLY A 4 17.78 3.03 8.66
N LEU A 5 17.06 3.55 9.65
CA LEU A 5 16.30 4.80 9.57
C LEU A 5 16.86 5.82 10.55
N HIS A 6 16.83 7.11 10.17
CA HIS A 6 17.15 8.20 11.07
C HIS A 6 16.49 9.50 10.58
N VAL A 7 15.34 9.82 11.16
CA VAL A 7 14.58 11.05 10.88
C VAL A 7 14.40 11.84 12.18
N PRO A 8 15.36 12.71 12.53
CA PRO A 8 15.30 13.48 13.77
C PRO A 8 14.43 14.73 13.66
N SER A 9 14.12 15.21 12.47
CA SER A 9 13.27 16.39 12.26
C SER A 9 12.72 16.46 10.83
N GLU A 10 11.65 17.27 10.64
CA GLU A 10 11.04 17.51 9.32
C GLU A 10 11.85 18.49 8.45
N ILE A 11 12.75 19.27 9.05
CA ILE A 11 13.50 20.34 8.37
C ILE A 11 14.98 20.01 8.18
N GLY A 12 15.40 18.81 8.54
CA GLY A 12 16.77 18.34 8.31
C GLY A 12 17.04 18.08 6.83
N GLN A 13 18.31 17.96 6.45
CA GLN A 13 18.68 17.59 5.10
C GLN A 13 18.14 16.20 4.75
N LEU A 14 17.25 16.12 3.77
CA LEU A 14 16.74 14.85 3.26
C LEU A 14 17.87 14.08 2.56
N LYS A 15 18.08 12.84 2.97
CA LYS A 15 19.12 11.96 2.40
C LYS A 15 18.53 10.79 1.61
N LYS A 16 17.37 10.32 2.05
CA LYS A 16 16.70 9.16 1.44
C LYS A 16 15.18 9.32 1.57
N VAL A 17 14.45 8.98 0.53
CA VAL A 17 13.00 9.04 0.51
C VAL A 17 12.43 7.79 -0.17
N CYS A 18 11.33 7.27 0.38
CA CYS A 18 10.52 6.24 -0.27
C CYS A 18 9.34 6.90 -0.97
N LEU A 19 9.22 6.66 -2.26
CA LEU A 19 8.13 7.13 -3.11
C LEU A 19 7.36 5.92 -3.66
N HIS A 20 6.20 6.18 -4.22
CA HIS A 20 5.48 5.27 -5.11
C HIS A 20 5.15 6.03 -6.39
N ARG A 21 5.57 5.49 -7.53
CA ARG A 21 5.25 6.06 -8.83
C ARG A 21 3.84 5.67 -9.23
N PRO A 22 2.94 6.61 -9.55
CA PRO A 22 1.59 6.27 -9.99
C PRO A 22 1.57 5.20 -11.07
N GLY A 23 0.75 4.18 -10.89
CA GLY A 23 0.66 3.01 -11.76
C GLY A 23 -0.77 2.71 -12.19
N GLU A 24 -1.01 1.45 -12.57
CA GLU A 24 -2.32 0.99 -13.05
C GLU A 24 -3.45 1.09 -12.03
N GLU A 25 -3.15 1.33 -10.75
CA GLU A 25 -4.15 1.63 -9.72
C GLU A 25 -4.99 2.87 -10.07
N LEU A 26 -4.45 3.80 -10.86
CA LEU A 26 -5.19 4.97 -11.35
C LEU A 26 -6.07 4.66 -12.58
N LEU A 27 -5.74 3.62 -13.36
CA LEU A 27 -6.56 3.19 -14.49
C LEU A 27 -7.80 2.40 -14.05
N ASN A 28 -7.71 1.76 -12.88
CA ASN A 28 -8.77 0.93 -12.33
C ASN A 28 -9.72 1.69 -11.40
N LEU A 29 -9.83 3.02 -11.56
CA LEU A 29 -10.72 3.89 -10.79
C LEU A 29 -12.06 4.07 -11.51
N PRO A 30 -13.13 3.36 -11.11
CA PRO A 30 -14.45 3.64 -11.68
C PRO A 30 -14.96 4.99 -11.17
N PRO A 31 -15.49 5.88 -12.04
CA PRO A 31 -15.93 7.21 -11.62
C PRO A 31 -16.98 7.21 -10.50
N PHE A 32 -17.83 6.18 -10.43
CA PHE A 32 -18.85 6.04 -9.39
C PHE A 32 -18.34 5.47 -8.06
N GLU A 33 -17.06 5.06 -8.00
CA GLU A 33 -16.42 4.51 -6.79
C GLU A 33 -15.40 5.48 -6.16
N LEU A 34 -15.16 6.65 -6.75
CA LEU A 34 -14.13 7.59 -6.31
C LEU A 34 -14.27 7.97 -4.85
N GLU A 35 -15.48 8.35 -4.40
CA GLU A 35 -15.73 8.71 -3.00
C GLU A 35 -15.37 7.56 -2.04
N ARG A 36 -15.75 6.32 -2.38
CA ARG A 36 -15.43 5.12 -1.58
C ARG A 36 -13.93 4.82 -1.55
N LEU A 37 -13.25 5.06 -2.67
CA LEU A 37 -11.80 4.87 -2.81
C LEU A 37 -10.99 6.07 -2.30
N LEU A 38 -11.67 7.10 -1.77
CA LEU A 38 -11.08 8.31 -1.22
C LEU A 38 -10.22 9.07 -2.26
N PHE A 39 -10.75 9.18 -3.46
CA PHE A 39 -10.12 9.87 -4.58
C PHE A 39 -11.09 10.87 -5.20
N ASP A 40 -10.61 12.04 -5.61
CA ASP A 40 -11.49 13.15 -6.04
C ASP A 40 -11.77 13.12 -7.54
N ASP A 41 -10.84 12.60 -8.36
CA ASP A 41 -10.96 12.57 -9.82
C ASP A 41 -10.11 11.44 -10.41
N VAL A 42 -10.27 11.13 -11.68
CA VAL A 42 -9.45 10.15 -12.42
C VAL A 42 -8.32 10.90 -13.14
N PRO A 43 -7.08 10.84 -12.65
CA PRO A 43 -5.97 11.52 -13.30
C PRO A 43 -5.56 10.81 -14.59
N PHE A 44 -5.01 11.57 -15.52
CA PHE A 44 -4.40 11.02 -16.72
C PHE A 44 -3.04 10.42 -16.37
N LEU A 45 -2.92 9.09 -16.42
CA LEU A 45 -1.79 8.35 -15.86
C LEU A 45 -0.44 8.79 -16.43
N GLU A 46 -0.33 8.97 -17.75
CA GLU A 46 0.93 9.35 -18.40
C GLU A 46 1.45 10.69 -17.89
N VAL A 47 0.56 11.68 -17.73
CA VAL A 47 0.94 13.00 -17.18
C VAL A 47 1.31 12.87 -15.69
N ALA A 48 0.54 12.13 -14.90
CA ALA A 48 0.86 11.90 -13.50
C ALA A 48 2.23 11.24 -13.32
N GLN A 49 2.60 10.33 -14.24
CA GLN A 49 3.92 9.68 -14.24
C GLN A 49 5.04 10.64 -14.63
N GLU A 50 4.85 11.49 -15.66
CA GLU A 50 5.83 12.49 -16.06
C GLU A 50 6.09 13.52 -14.95
N GLU A 51 5.04 13.98 -14.28
CA GLU A 51 5.15 14.90 -13.14
C GLU A 51 5.86 14.24 -11.96
N HIS A 52 5.51 12.99 -11.64
CA HIS A 52 6.18 12.22 -10.58
C HIS A 52 7.65 11.98 -10.91
N ASP A 53 7.99 11.62 -12.14
CA ASP A 53 9.37 11.39 -12.57
C ASP A 53 10.19 12.68 -12.48
N THR A 54 9.59 13.82 -12.82
CA THR A 54 10.19 15.14 -12.66
C THR A 54 10.44 15.45 -11.19
N PHE A 55 9.46 15.23 -10.32
CA PHE A 55 9.59 15.39 -8.87
C PHE A 55 10.73 14.51 -8.31
N ALA A 56 10.75 13.23 -8.67
CA ALA A 56 11.79 12.31 -8.24
C ALA A 56 13.18 12.73 -8.74
N GLN A 57 13.27 13.28 -9.97
CA GLN A 57 14.54 13.74 -10.52
C GLN A 57 15.07 14.98 -9.78
N ILE A 58 14.22 15.93 -9.41
CA ILE A 58 14.60 17.09 -8.58
C ILE A 58 15.24 16.63 -7.26
N LEU A 59 14.68 15.61 -6.63
CA LEU A 59 15.25 15.04 -5.39
C LEU A 59 16.62 14.40 -5.64
N ARG A 60 16.78 13.64 -6.72
CA ARG A 60 18.07 13.02 -7.09
C ARG A 60 19.14 14.07 -7.40
N ASP A 61 18.77 15.16 -8.06
CA ASP A 61 19.69 16.25 -8.40
C ASP A 61 20.19 17.00 -7.14
N GLN A 62 19.43 16.92 -6.03
CA GLN A 62 19.84 17.39 -4.70
C GLN A 62 20.63 16.34 -3.91
N GLY A 63 20.98 15.20 -4.51
CA GLY A 63 21.73 14.13 -3.87
C GLY A 63 20.88 13.24 -2.95
N VAL A 64 19.56 13.26 -3.05
CA VAL A 64 18.65 12.40 -2.29
C VAL A 64 18.59 11.02 -2.97
N GLU A 65 18.75 9.97 -2.17
CA GLU A 65 18.49 8.60 -2.61
C GLU A 65 16.97 8.38 -2.69
N VAL A 66 16.45 8.14 -3.89
CA VAL A 66 15.03 7.87 -4.14
C VAL A 66 14.81 6.37 -4.24
N LEU A 67 14.04 5.83 -3.32
CA LEU A 67 13.57 4.46 -3.29
C LEU A 67 12.11 4.38 -3.76
N TYR A 68 11.71 3.22 -4.26
CA TYR A 68 10.32 2.97 -4.65
C TYR A 68 9.74 1.84 -3.82
N LEU A 69 8.53 2.06 -3.29
CA LEU A 69 7.81 1.14 -2.42
C LEU A 69 7.67 -0.24 -3.06
N GLU A 70 7.21 -0.28 -4.31
CA GLU A 70 7.01 -1.51 -5.07
C GLU A 70 8.31 -2.28 -5.29
N LYS A 71 9.44 -1.58 -5.49
CA LYS A 71 10.75 -2.22 -5.67
C LYS A 71 11.27 -2.81 -4.37
N LEU A 72 11.14 -2.09 -3.25
CA LEU A 72 11.55 -2.60 -1.94
C LEU A 72 10.78 -3.88 -1.56
N VAL A 73 9.50 -3.94 -1.89
CA VAL A 73 8.69 -5.14 -1.62
C VAL A 73 9.07 -6.27 -2.56
N ALA A 74 9.30 -5.99 -3.85
CA ALA A 74 9.77 -6.99 -4.81
C ALA A 74 11.12 -7.58 -4.38
N GLU A 75 12.07 -6.76 -3.93
CA GLU A 75 13.35 -7.21 -3.37
C GLU A 75 13.17 -8.16 -2.16
N VAL A 76 12.19 -7.88 -1.29
CA VAL A 76 11.85 -8.81 -0.19
C VAL A 76 11.42 -10.17 -0.73
N PHE A 77 10.59 -10.21 -1.77
CA PHE A 77 10.07 -11.45 -2.34
C PHE A 77 11.13 -12.21 -3.15
N ASP A 78 12.05 -11.50 -3.81
CA ASP A 78 13.20 -12.09 -4.49
C ASP A 78 14.14 -12.80 -3.50
N LEU A 79 14.33 -12.20 -2.33
CA LEU A 79 15.20 -12.74 -1.29
C LEU A 79 14.51 -13.79 -0.41
N ASN A 80 13.19 -13.76 -0.31
CA ASN A 80 12.40 -14.64 0.55
C ASN A 80 11.07 -15.02 -0.11
N PRO A 81 11.03 -16.11 -0.89
CA PRO A 81 9.79 -16.59 -1.53
C PRO A 81 8.67 -16.93 -0.55
N ASP A 82 8.98 -17.35 0.67
CA ASP A 82 7.97 -17.65 1.69
C ASP A 82 7.24 -16.36 2.13
N ALA A 83 7.96 -15.22 2.17
CA ALA A 83 7.35 -13.93 2.46
C ALA A 83 6.34 -13.51 1.38
N ARG A 84 6.56 -13.88 0.11
CA ARG A 84 5.61 -13.64 -0.97
C ARG A 84 4.31 -14.41 -0.76
N GLN A 85 4.41 -15.68 -0.37
CA GLN A 85 3.22 -16.50 -0.10
C GLN A 85 2.46 -15.99 1.15
N GLU A 86 3.17 -15.66 2.22
CA GLU A 86 2.57 -15.04 3.42
C GLU A 86 1.85 -13.72 3.06
N PHE A 87 2.48 -12.88 2.22
CA PHE A 87 1.87 -11.64 1.75
C PHE A 87 0.58 -11.93 0.97
N LEU A 88 0.62 -12.85 0.03
CA LEU A 88 -0.54 -13.20 -0.81
C LEU A 88 -1.71 -13.74 0.03
N ASP A 89 -1.42 -14.59 1.03
CA ASP A 89 -2.43 -15.07 1.96
C ASP A 89 -3.12 -13.93 2.70
N GLN A 90 -2.33 -13.01 3.24
CA GLN A 90 -2.85 -11.88 3.99
C GLN A 90 -3.57 -10.87 3.07
N TYR A 91 -3.01 -10.59 1.89
CA TYR A 91 -3.61 -9.70 0.90
C TYR A 91 -5.01 -10.15 0.50
N ILE A 92 -5.18 -11.44 0.20
CA ILE A 92 -6.48 -12.04 -0.14
C ILE A 92 -7.45 -11.98 1.05
N ALA A 93 -6.97 -12.30 2.25
CA ALA A 93 -7.80 -12.26 3.46
C ALA A 93 -8.32 -10.84 3.78
N GLU A 94 -7.54 -9.81 3.48
CA GLU A 94 -7.90 -8.41 3.74
C GLU A 94 -8.59 -7.72 2.54
N ALA A 95 -8.66 -8.37 1.37
CA ALA A 95 -9.23 -7.78 0.17
C ALA A 95 -10.77 -7.69 0.16
N GLY A 96 -11.44 -8.33 1.14
CA GLY A 96 -12.90 -8.31 1.21
C GLY A 96 -13.60 -9.04 0.05
N ILE A 97 -12.91 -10.02 -0.55
CA ILE A 97 -13.40 -10.77 -1.72
C ILE A 97 -14.68 -11.53 -1.36
N LYS A 98 -15.71 -11.35 -2.15
CA LYS A 98 -16.99 -12.03 -1.98
C LYS A 98 -17.02 -13.36 -2.76
N GLY A 99 -17.78 -14.34 -2.23
CA GLY A 99 -17.94 -15.67 -2.84
C GLY A 99 -16.91 -16.69 -2.38
N GLN A 100 -17.30 -17.98 -2.34
CA GLN A 100 -16.47 -19.05 -1.77
C GLN A 100 -15.29 -19.44 -2.68
N GLU A 101 -15.47 -19.42 -3.99
CA GLU A 101 -14.46 -19.83 -4.97
C GLU A 101 -13.54 -18.68 -5.40
N MET A 102 -14.00 -17.44 -5.28
CA MET A 102 -13.28 -16.27 -5.80
C MET A 102 -11.88 -16.09 -5.17
N PRO A 103 -11.65 -16.28 -3.84
CA PRO A 103 -10.32 -16.21 -3.26
C PRO A 103 -9.32 -17.18 -3.90
N ARG A 104 -9.78 -18.40 -4.29
CA ARG A 104 -8.95 -19.39 -4.98
C ARG A 104 -8.58 -18.92 -6.39
N VAL A 105 -9.54 -18.43 -7.13
CA VAL A 105 -9.33 -17.93 -8.51
C VAL A 105 -8.38 -16.73 -8.52
N VAL A 106 -8.58 -15.80 -7.58
CA VAL A 106 -7.69 -14.65 -7.39
C VAL A 106 -6.26 -15.11 -7.08
N ARG A 107 -6.12 -16.09 -6.18
CA ARG A 107 -4.81 -16.66 -5.84
C ARG A 107 -4.13 -17.24 -7.08
N GLU A 108 -4.80 -18.09 -7.83
CA GLU A 108 -4.27 -18.70 -9.05
C GLU A 108 -3.82 -17.63 -10.06
N LYS A 109 -4.61 -16.56 -10.24
CA LYS A 109 -4.27 -15.43 -11.10
C LYS A 109 -2.99 -14.72 -10.63
N LEU A 110 -2.91 -14.34 -9.35
CA LEU A 110 -1.76 -13.64 -8.80
C LEU A 110 -0.50 -14.51 -8.74
N ASP A 111 -0.62 -15.81 -8.42
CA ASP A 111 0.50 -16.76 -8.44
C ASP A 111 1.02 -17.05 -9.85
N SER A 112 0.22 -16.81 -10.90
CA SER A 112 0.67 -16.95 -12.28
C SER A 112 1.71 -15.90 -12.70
N ILE A 113 1.73 -14.74 -12.04
CA ILE A 113 2.70 -13.66 -12.26
C ILE A 113 4.03 -14.08 -11.65
N LYS A 114 5.06 -14.24 -12.48
CA LYS A 114 6.37 -14.77 -12.03
C LYS A 114 7.35 -13.69 -11.62
N ASP A 115 7.29 -12.52 -12.23
CA ASP A 115 8.08 -11.36 -11.84
C ASP A 115 7.52 -10.75 -10.56
N ASN A 116 8.37 -10.55 -9.53
CA ASN A 116 7.92 -10.05 -8.24
C ASN A 116 7.55 -8.57 -8.27
N LEU A 117 8.17 -7.77 -9.14
CA LEU A 117 7.79 -6.36 -9.29
C LEU A 117 6.42 -6.25 -9.96
N GLU A 118 6.20 -7.00 -11.05
CA GLU A 118 4.89 -7.07 -11.71
C GLU A 118 3.81 -7.58 -10.75
N PHE A 119 4.11 -8.61 -9.95
CA PHE A 119 3.19 -9.11 -8.92
C PHE A 119 2.82 -8.02 -7.91
N VAL A 120 3.80 -7.29 -7.37
CA VAL A 120 3.55 -6.21 -6.40
C VAL A 120 2.70 -5.11 -7.04
N GLN A 121 3.08 -4.64 -8.23
CA GLN A 121 2.32 -3.62 -8.97
C GLN A 121 0.89 -4.08 -9.25
N LYS A 122 0.69 -5.37 -9.59
CA LYS A 122 -0.66 -5.91 -9.79
C LYS A 122 -1.49 -5.92 -8.52
N THR A 123 -0.89 -6.21 -7.36
CA THR A 123 -1.62 -6.11 -6.08
C THR A 123 -2.00 -4.67 -5.73
N MET A 124 -1.24 -3.66 -6.17
CA MET A 124 -1.56 -2.24 -6.02
C MET A 124 -2.68 -1.80 -6.97
N ALA A 125 -2.64 -2.26 -8.21
CA ALA A 125 -3.62 -1.97 -9.24
C ALA A 125 -5.01 -2.60 -8.98
N GLY A 126 -5.08 -3.60 -8.11
CA GLY A 126 -6.30 -4.37 -7.88
C GLY A 126 -6.60 -5.35 -9.01
N LEU A 127 -7.81 -5.92 -9.00
CA LEU A 127 -8.27 -6.88 -10.00
C LEU A 127 -9.70 -6.59 -10.42
N THR A 128 -9.94 -6.64 -11.72
CA THR A 128 -11.28 -6.52 -12.32
C THR A 128 -11.84 -7.89 -12.70
N LYS A 129 -13.16 -7.95 -12.91
CA LYS A 129 -13.83 -9.16 -13.40
C LYS A 129 -13.31 -9.59 -14.77
N ALA A 130 -12.96 -8.62 -15.63
CA ALA A 130 -12.47 -8.88 -16.98
C ALA A 130 -11.10 -9.58 -17.01
N GLU A 131 -10.30 -9.44 -15.95
CA GLU A 131 -8.97 -10.05 -15.84
C GLU A 131 -9.01 -11.50 -15.32
N ILE A 132 -10.16 -11.93 -14.82
CA ILE A 132 -10.37 -13.28 -14.30
C ILE A 132 -11.22 -14.06 -15.25
N GLU A 133 -10.65 -15.11 -15.85
CA GLU A 133 -11.43 -16.13 -16.57
C GLU A 133 -12.30 -16.87 -15.56
N MET A 134 -13.57 -16.46 -15.45
CA MET A 134 -14.51 -17.20 -14.62
C MET A 134 -14.75 -18.58 -15.22
N PRO A 135 -14.57 -19.67 -14.47
CA PRO A 135 -15.03 -20.97 -14.92
C PRO A 135 -16.52 -20.85 -15.29
N LEU A 136 -16.90 -21.32 -16.47
CA LEU A 136 -18.31 -21.42 -16.85
C LEU A 136 -19.01 -22.31 -15.81
N VAL A 137 -19.63 -21.70 -14.83
CA VAL A 137 -20.43 -22.42 -13.84
C VAL A 137 -21.69 -22.85 -14.56
N SER A 138 -21.78 -24.15 -14.83
CA SER A 138 -22.93 -24.77 -15.55
C SER A 138 -24.19 -24.87 -14.67
N SER A 139 -24.21 -24.25 -13.49
CA SER A 139 -25.36 -24.19 -12.62
C SER A 139 -25.68 -22.75 -12.23
N THR A 140 -26.84 -22.27 -12.63
CA THR A 140 -27.48 -21.05 -12.15
C THR A 140 -27.81 -21.25 -10.65
N THR A 141 -26.87 -21.00 -9.77
CA THR A 141 -27.14 -20.89 -8.34
C THR A 141 -27.61 -19.46 -8.04
N LEU A 142 -28.46 -19.29 -7.01
CA LEU A 142 -28.88 -17.96 -6.52
C LEU A 142 -27.67 -17.04 -6.25
N ASP A 143 -26.54 -17.62 -5.86
CA ASP A 143 -25.26 -16.94 -5.63
C ASP A 143 -24.67 -16.32 -6.90
N SER A 144 -24.86 -16.95 -8.08
CA SER A 144 -24.44 -16.40 -9.37
C SER A 144 -25.33 -15.24 -9.83
N LEU A 145 -26.60 -15.22 -9.41
CA LEU A 145 -27.54 -14.12 -9.71
C LEU A 145 -27.29 -12.91 -8.82
N VAL A 146 -26.95 -13.11 -7.54
CA VAL A 146 -26.63 -12.02 -6.59
C VAL A 146 -25.31 -11.35 -6.98
N ASN A 147 -24.34 -12.06 -7.53
CA ASN A 147 -23.06 -11.49 -7.98
C ASN A 147 -23.14 -10.74 -9.32
N THR A 148 -24.24 -10.84 -10.07
CA THR A 148 -24.46 -10.04 -11.28
C THR A 148 -25.02 -8.64 -10.98
N GLU A 149 -25.49 -8.39 -9.76
CA GLU A 149 -26.04 -7.08 -9.35
C GLU A 149 -25.00 -6.12 -8.75
N SER A 150 -23.72 -6.51 -8.63
CA SER A 150 -22.66 -5.57 -8.26
C SER A 150 -22.38 -4.65 -9.44
N GLU A 151 -22.72 -3.37 -9.33
CA GLU A 151 -22.41 -2.32 -10.32
C GLU A 151 -20.91 -2.16 -10.55
N SER A 152 -20.08 -2.63 -9.61
CA SER A 152 -18.62 -2.56 -9.69
C SER A 152 -18.03 -3.75 -10.44
N ASP A 153 -17.16 -3.47 -11.41
CA ASP A 153 -16.34 -4.47 -12.10
C ASP A 153 -15.11 -4.90 -11.29
N LEU A 154 -14.91 -4.32 -10.10
CA LEU A 154 -13.79 -4.63 -9.23
C LEU A 154 -14.04 -5.91 -8.42
N ILE A 155 -13.06 -6.81 -8.42
CA ILE A 155 -12.97 -7.96 -7.51
C ILE A 155 -12.13 -7.59 -6.30
N ILE A 156 -11.03 -6.87 -6.55
CA ILE A 156 -10.16 -6.29 -5.54
C ILE A 156 -9.97 -4.82 -5.88
N ASP A 157 -10.22 -3.97 -4.90
CA ASP A 157 -10.06 -2.53 -5.05
C ASP A 157 -8.61 -2.15 -5.38
N PRO A 158 -8.39 -1.20 -6.29
CA PRO A 158 -7.10 -0.56 -6.48
C PRO A 158 -6.72 0.27 -5.24
N MET A 159 -5.47 0.65 -5.13
CA MET A 159 -4.93 1.48 -4.04
C MET A 159 -4.41 2.83 -4.57
N PRO A 160 -5.29 3.73 -5.03
CA PRO A 160 -4.88 4.96 -5.71
C PRO A 160 -4.12 5.93 -4.79
N ASN A 161 -4.26 5.79 -3.47
CA ASN A 161 -3.63 6.65 -2.48
C ASN A 161 -2.20 6.24 -2.09
N LEU A 162 -1.62 5.19 -2.70
CA LEU A 162 -0.27 4.70 -2.37
C LEU A 162 0.85 5.71 -2.60
N TYR A 163 0.67 6.71 -3.47
CA TYR A 163 1.65 7.77 -3.64
C TYR A 163 1.82 8.65 -2.38
N PHE A 164 0.87 8.60 -1.44
CA PHE A 164 1.02 9.14 -0.08
C PHE A 164 1.71 8.11 0.83
N THR A 165 2.97 7.81 0.56
CA THR A 165 3.73 6.77 1.28
C THR A 165 3.89 7.03 2.78
N ARG A 166 3.69 8.28 3.24
CA ARG A 166 3.77 8.64 4.65
C ARG A 166 2.59 8.12 5.48
N ASP A 167 1.40 8.06 4.92
CA ASP A 167 0.18 7.71 5.66
C ASP A 167 0.22 6.27 6.19
N PRO A 168 0.56 5.23 5.38
CA PRO A 168 0.59 3.85 5.84
C PRO A 168 1.76 3.55 6.80
N PHE A 169 2.87 4.30 6.73
CA PHE A 169 3.98 4.20 7.70
C PHE A 169 4.79 5.49 7.77
N ALA A 170 5.06 5.94 8.99
CA ALA A 170 5.83 7.16 9.26
C ALA A 170 7.13 6.83 10.00
N VAL A 171 8.25 7.37 9.50
CA VAL A 171 9.54 7.23 10.18
C VAL A 171 9.64 8.24 11.29
N VAL A 172 9.97 7.77 12.50
CA VAL A 172 10.15 8.59 13.71
C VAL A 172 11.51 8.27 14.31
N GLY A 173 12.42 9.23 14.33
CA GLY A 173 13.78 8.99 14.83
C GLY A 173 14.43 7.79 14.14
N ASN A 174 14.76 6.75 14.88
CA ASN A 174 15.39 5.52 14.39
C ASN A 174 14.40 4.35 14.20
N GLY A 175 13.11 4.60 14.29
CA GLY A 175 12.07 3.59 14.16
C GLY A 175 10.94 4.01 13.24
N VAL A 176 9.89 3.21 13.19
CA VAL A 176 8.74 3.44 12.31
C VAL A 176 7.43 3.17 13.05
N CYS A 177 6.45 4.03 12.80
CA CYS A 177 5.05 3.77 13.09
C CYS A 177 4.45 3.07 11.85
N LEU A 178 4.19 1.78 11.96
CA LEU A 178 3.44 1.04 10.94
C LEU A 178 1.97 1.17 11.25
N ASN A 179 1.30 2.04 10.52
CA ASN A 179 0.01 2.58 10.92
C ASN A 179 -1.15 1.60 10.69
N ARG A 180 -2.20 1.77 11.49
CA ARG A 180 -3.53 1.25 11.21
C ARG A 180 -4.34 2.41 10.63
N MET A 181 -4.74 2.28 9.37
CA MET A 181 -5.48 3.35 8.69
C MET A 181 -6.89 3.49 9.25
N TYR A 182 -7.40 4.72 9.28
CA TYR A 182 -8.80 5.02 9.62
C TYR A 182 -9.76 4.36 8.63
N SER A 183 -9.51 4.54 7.34
CA SER A 183 -10.29 3.90 6.30
C SER A 183 -9.88 2.44 6.11
N VAL A 184 -10.88 1.55 6.16
CA VAL A 184 -10.68 0.12 5.85
C VAL A 184 -10.17 -0.06 4.42
N THR A 185 -10.63 0.77 3.48
CA THR A 185 -10.20 0.76 2.08
C THR A 185 -8.69 0.93 1.94
N ARG A 186 -8.10 1.86 2.72
CA ARG A 186 -6.65 2.14 2.70
C ARG A 186 -5.82 1.21 3.59
N ASN A 187 -6.44 0.42 4.48
CA ASN A 187 -5.65 -0.35 5.46
C ASN A 187 -4.72 -1.39 4.81
N ARG A 188 -5.05 -1.91 3.62
CA ARG A 188 -4.19 -2.81 2.85
C ARG A 188 -2.89 -2.16 2.37
N GLU A 189 -2.84 -0.83 2.22
CA GLU A 189 -1.63 -0.08 1.87
C GLU A 189 -0.51 -0.33 2.90
N THR A 190 -0.86 -0.59 4.15
CA THR A 190 0.10 -0.85 5.24
C THR A 190 0.79 -2.21 5.14
N LEU A 191 0.27 -3.13 4.30
CA LEU A 191 0.88 -4.45 4.07
C LEU A 191 2.28 -4.31 3.48
N TYR A 192 2.49 -3.44 2.52
CA TYR A 192 3.78 -3.26 1.88
C TYR A 192 4.86 -2.87 2.90
N GLY A 193 4.57 -1.87 3.75
CA GLY A 193 5.46 -1.51 4.86
C GLY A 193 5.69 -2.66 5.84
N LYS A 194 4.64 -3.44 6.18
CA LYS A 194 4.78 -4.60 7.07
C LYS A 194 5.84 -5.57 6.55
N TYR A 195 5.82 -5.91 5.26
CA TYR A 195 6.75 -6.89 4.70
C TYR A 195 8.15 -6.32 4.52
N ILE A 196 8.30 -5.04 4.21
CA ILE A 196 9.60 -4.35 4.23
C ILE A 196 10.22 -4.41 5.62
N PHE A 197 9.51 -3.95 6.66
CA PHE A 197 10.06 -3.88 8.03
C PHE A 197 10.16 -5.24 8.72
N LYS A 198 9.55 -6.29 8.17
CA LYS A 198 9.71 -7.67 8.66
C LYS A 198 10.88 -8.42 8.02
N TYR A 199 11.16 -8.18 6.73
CA TYR A 199 12.03 -9.07 5.96
C TYR A 199 13.16 -8.37 5.20
N HIS A 200 13.03 -7.08 4.84
CA HIS A 200 14.04 -6.42 4.03
C HIS A 200 15.37 -6.31 4.80
N PRO A 201 16.53 -6.70 4.22
CA PRO A 201 17.81 -6.80 4.93
C PRO A 201 18.28 -5.47 5.55
N ASP A 202 17.90 -4.33 4.99
CA ASP A 202 18.28 -3.02 5.50
C ASP A 202 17.31 -2.45 6.54
N TYR A 203 16.08 -3.01 6.65
CA TYR A 203 15.01 -2.42 7.48
C TYR A 203 14.39 -3.37 8.50
N LYS A 204 14.64 -4.68 8.44
CA LYS A 204 14.01 -5.69 9.33
C LYS A 204 14.36 -5.53 10.82
N ASP A 205 15.46 -4.86 11.11
CA ASP A 205 15.92 -4.66 12.49
C ASP A 205 15.48 -3.28 13.07
N VAL A 206 14.64 -2.54 12.34
CA VAL A 206 14.09 -1.25 12.75
C VAL A 206 13.02 -1.46 13.83
N SER A 207 13.05 -0.62 14.87
CA SER A 207 12.01 -0.64 15.91
C SER A 207 10.64 -0.23 15.37
N LEU A 208 9.61 -1.00 15.68
CA LEU A 208 8.23 -0.63 15.43
C LEU A 208 7.66 0.08 16.66
N TYR A 209 7.39 1.38 16.56
CA TYR A 209 6.79 2.17 17.62
C TYR A 209 5.25 2.07 17.62
N PHE A 210 4.67 1.83 16.46
CA PHE A 210 3.25 1.54 16.30
C PHE A 210 3.06 0.35 15.36
N ARG A 211 1.94 -0.37 15.48
CA ARG A 211 1.67 -1.59 14.72
C ARG A 211 0.30 -1.53 14.07
N ARG A 212 0.23 -1.98 12.82
CA ARG A 212 -1.00 -2.02 12.03
C ARG A 212 -2.15 -2.89 12.61
N ASP A 213 -1.81 -3.77 13.54
CA ASP A 213 -2.77 -4.62 14.27
C ASP A 213 -3.22 -4.02 15.62
N ALA A 214 -2.85 -2.77 15.91
CA ALA A 214 -3.28 -2.06 17.12
C ALA A 214 -4.81 -1.87 17.15
N ALA A 215 -5.36 -1.65 18.37
CA ALA A 215 -6.79 -1.43 18.56
C ALA A 215 -7.25 -0.07 18.00
N TYR A 216 -6.35 0.92 18.01
CA TYR A 216 -6.62 2.29 17.60
C TYR A 216 -5.93 2.59 16.27
N HIS A 217 -6.40 3.62 15.55
CA HIS A 217 -5.82 4.04 14.28
C HIS A 217 -4.98 5.30 14.42
N THR A 218 -3.95 5.41 13.60
CA THR A 218 -3.11 6.58 13.37
C THR A 218 -2.67 6.59 11.91
N GLU A 219 -2.44 7.78 11.36
CA GLU A 219 -1.89 7.96 10.02
C GLU A 219 -0.69 8.92 10.06
N GLY A 220 0.29 8.66 9.19
CA GLY A 220 1.56 9.36 9.21
C GLY A 220 1.47 10.86 8.86
N GLY A 221 0.40 11.28 8.20
CA GLY A 221 0.11 12.69 7.96
C GLY A 221 -0.09 13.50 9.22
N ASP A 222 -0.53 12.86 10.31
CA ASP A 222 -0.70 13.50 11.63
C ASP A 222 0.58 13.46 12.50
N VAL A 223 1.66 12.81 12.05
CA VAL A 223 2.89 12.58 12.84
C VAL A 223 4.02 13.45 12.31
N LEU A 224 4.51 14.37 13.12
CA LEU A 224 5.57 15.33 12.76
C LEU A 224 6.77 15.26 13.71
N ASN A 225 7.95 14.97 13.15
CA ASN A 225 9.22 15.01 13.90
C ASN A 225 9.71 16.47 14.04
N ILE A 226 9.50 17.10 15.19
CA ILE A 226 9.93 18.48 15.43
C ILE A 226 11.45 18.53 15.65
N ASN A 227 11.96 17.64 16.52
CA ASN A 227 13.38 17.45 16.80
C ASN A 227 13.61 16.08 17.45
N GLU A 228 14.85 15.77 17.82
CA GLU A 228 15.24 14.48 18.42
C GLU A 228 14.47 14.10 19.71
N HIS A 229 13.82 15.07 20.37
CA HIS A 229 13.15 14.89 21.66
C HIS A 229 11.67 15.24 21.64
N THR A 230 11.16 15.75 20.50
CA THR A 230 9.81 16.28 20.42
C THR A 230 9.10 15.75 19.16
N LEU A 231 8.03 15.05 19.38
CA LEU A 231 7.09 14.63 18.35
C LEU A 231 5.77 15.42 18.50
N ALA A 232 5.27 15.98 17.43
CA ALA A 232 3.91 16.51 17.41
C ALA A 232 3.00 15.52 16.71
N VAL A 233 1.87 15.20 17.36
CA VAL A 233 0.87 14.28 16.78
C VAL A 233 -0.48 14.98 16.78
N GLY A 234 -1.08 15.12 15.59
CA GLY A 234 -2.42 15.67 15.42
C GLY A 234 -3.48 14.65 15.83
N ILE A 235 -4.39 15.07 16.72
CA ILE A 235 -5.60 14.26 16.99
C ILE A 235 -6.65 14.67 15.98
N SER A 236 -7.06 13.74 15.15
CA SER A 236 -7.95 13.98 14.02
C SER A 236 -8.97 12.84 13.87
N GLN A 237 -9.74 12.88 12.79
CA GLN A 237 -10.55 11.74 12.35
C GLN A 237 -9.66 10.51 12.06
N ARG A 238 -8.41 10.71 11.64
CA ARG A 238 -7.48 9.66 11.20
C ARG A 238 -6.59 9.16 12.33
N THR A 239 -6.37 9.97 13.37
CA THR A 239 -5.51 9.61 14.51
C THR A 239 -6.25 9.80 15.82
N GLN A 240 -6.49 8.70 16.51
CA GLN A 240 -7.18 8.68 17.80
C GLN A 240 -6.21 9.01 18.95
N ALA A 241 -6.67 9.80 19.93
CA ALA A 241 -5.87 10.12 21.13
C ALA A 241 -5.32 8.86 21.82
N ALA A 242 -6.13 7.81 21.92
CA ALA A 242 -5.73 6.53 22.52
C ALA A 242 -4.67 5.73 21.70
N ALA A 243 -4.31 6.18 20.51
CA ALA A 243 -3.20 5.62 19.74
C ALA A 243 -1.84 6.20 20.15
N ILE A 244 -1.83 7.28 20.96
CA ILE A 244 -0.64 8.05 21.33
C ILE A 244 -0.17 7.67 22.75
N ASP A 245 -1.06 7.17 23.58
CA ASP A 245 -0.78 6.71 24.97
C ASP A 245 -0.01 5.36 24.98
#